data_8dc9381af45f2b613f43c13cb228b887
#
_entry.id   8dc9381af45f2b613f43c13cb228b887
#
_cell.length_a   1.000
_cell.length_b   1.000
_cell.length_c   1.000
_cell.angle_alpha   90.00
_cell.angle_beta   90.00
_cell.angle_gamma   90.00
#
_symmetry.space_group_name_H-M   'P 1'
#
loop_
_entity.id
_entity.type
_entity.pdbx_description
1 polymer ?
#
loop_
_entity_poly.entity_id
_entity_poly.type
_entity_poly.pdbx_seq_one_letter_code
_entity_poly.pdbx_strand_id
1 'polypeptide(L)'
;FGHPHRRFATIHVAGTNGKGSCSHTLAAILQASGLKVGLFTSPHLVDFRERIRVNGKMVSEKYVIDFVEEHRSFFEPLHPSFFELTTAMAFKYFAEQEVDVAVVEVGLGGRLDCTNIISPELAIITNISFDHTQFLGDTLAKIATEKAGVIKPETPVIIGEYTEETRPVFESKAMQENAPITFAQDDKEILTATPNTGQGFDYETKDFGRLHGELGGYYQERNANTVLCACRQLISMGIIKDHDCIKKGFANVTETTGLRGRWERIQTSPTVIC
;
A
#
# COMPACT_ATOMS: atom_id res chain seq x y z
N PHE A 1 23.31 -6.76 -2.46
CA PHE A 1 22.88 -6.73 -1.04
C PHE A 1 22.42 -8.09 -0.49
N GLY A 2 22.59 -9.20 -1.22
CA GLY A 2 22.24 -10.54 -0.72
C GLY A 2 20.73 -10.79 -0.57
N HIS A 3 19.94 -10.25 -1.49
CA HIS A 3 18.47 -10.42 -1.55
C HIS A 3 17.73 -9.99 -0.26
N PRO A 4 17.89 -8.75 0.22
CA PRO A 4 17.31 -8.29 1.48
C PRO A 4 15.77 -8.41 1.51
N HIS A 5 15.10 -8.25 0.35
CA HIS A 5 13.66 -8.38 0.18
C HIS A 5 13.07 -9.77 0.51
N ARG A 6 13.92 -10.78 0.75
CA ARG A 6 13.51 -12.14 1.15
C ARG A 6 13.57 -12.38 2.66
N ARG A 7 13.94 -11.36 3.44
CA ARG A 7 14.19 -11.49 4.88
C ARG A 7 12.99 -11.10 5.74
N PHE A 8 11.91 -10.64 5.14
CA PHE A 8 10.68 -10.21 5.80
C PHE A 8 9.46 -10.49 4.89
N ALA A 9 8.28 -10.64 5.48
CA ALA A 9 7.04 -10.77 4.72
C ALA A 9 6.70 -9.45 4.01
N THR A 10 5.97 -9.51 2.89
CA THR A 10 5.59 -8.31 2.14
C THR A 10 4.11 -8.31 1.78
N ILE A 11 3.50 -7.11 1.75
CA ILE A 11 2.20 -6.83 1.14
C ILE A 11 2.45 -5.84 0.01
N HIS A 12 2.04 -6.18 -1.21
CA HIS A 12 2.34 -5.38 -2.39
C HIS A 12 1.09 -4.63 -2.85
N VAL A 13 1.16 -3.30 -2.91
CA VAL A 13 0.01 -2.44 -3.20
C VAL A 13 0.20 -1.70 -4.52
N ALA A 14 -0.56 -2.08 -5.53
CA ALA A 14 -0.64 -1.44 -6.84
C ALA A 14 -1.98 -0.70 -7.03
N GLY A 15 -2.12 0.01 -8.13
CA GLY A 15 -3.34 0.72 -8.51
C GLY A 15 -3.06 2.07 -9.14
N THR A 16 -4.08 2.77 -9.61
CA THR A 16 -3.93 4.14 -10.08
C THR A 16 -4.02 5.11 -8.89
N ASN A 17 -5.15 5.13 -8.21
CA ASN A 17 -5.40 5.96 -7.04
C ASN A 17 -5.57 5.11 -5.78
N GLY A 18 -5.44 5.71 -4.59
CA GLY A 18 -5.68 5.05 -3.32
C GLY A 18 -4.53 4.21 -2.76
N LYS A 19 -3.46 3.93 -3.53
CA LYS A 19 -2.31 3.14 -3.09
C LYS A 19 -1.77 3.60 -1.74
N GLY A 20 -1.39 4.88 -1.63
CA GLY A 20 -0.82 5.45 -0.41
C GLY A 20 -1.78 5.37 0.78
N SER A 21 -3.08 5.69 0.59
CA SER A 21 -4.09 5.56 1.65
C SER A 21 -4.21 4.12 2.13
N CYS A 22 -4.34 3.16 1.21
CA CYS A 22 -4.41 1.74 1.56
C CYS A 22 -3.12 1.25 2.25
N SER A 23 -1.95 1.65 1.74
CA SER A 23 -0.66 1.24 2.31
C SER A 23 -0.47 1.76 3.73
N HIS A 24 -0.79 3.03 3.98
CA HIS A 24 -0.70 3.62 5.32
C HIS A 24 -1.72 3.03 6.28
N THR A 25 -2.98 2.84 5.85
CA THR A 25 -4.00 2.22 6.70
C THR A 25 -3.61 0.79 7.08
N LEU A 26 -3.14 -0.02 6.13
CA LEU A 26 -2.63 -1.37 6.41
C LEU A 26 -1.44 -1.36 7.36
N ALA A 27 -0.47 -0.45 7.13
CA ALA A 27 0.68 -0.32 8.02
C ALA A 27 0.27 0.06 9.44
N ALA A 28 -0.71 0.95 9.62
CA ALA A 28 -1.25 1.31 10.93
C ALA A 28 -1.91 0.12 11.63
N ILE A 29 -2.70 -0.68 10.91
CA ILE A 29 -3.36 -1.88 11.42
C ILE A 29 -2.32 -2.92 11.86
N LEU A 30 -1.32 -3.19 11.02
CA LEU A 30 -0.26 -4.16 11.31
C LEU A 30 0.60 -3.72 12.50
N GLN A 31 0.89 -2.42 12.63
CA GLN A 31 1.56 -1.89 13.82
C GLN A 31 0.68 -2.05 15.08
N ALA A 32 -0.62 -1.76 14.97
CA ALA A 32 -1.56 -1.96 16.08
C ALA A 32 -1.72 -3.42 16.47
N SER A 33 -1.41 -4.38 15.58
CA SER A 33 -1.36 -5.82 15.89
C SER A 33 -0.06 -6.25 16.58
N GLY A 34 0.88 -5.31 16.80
CA GLY A 34 2.15 -5.55 17.50
C GLY A 34 3.32 -5.95 16.58
N LEU A 35 3.15 -5.91 15.26
CA LEU A 35 4.21 -6.21 14.30
C LEU A 35 5.15 -5.01 14.10
N LYS A 36 6.42 -5.28 13.82
CA LYS A 36 7.37 -4.28 13.33
C LYS A 36 7.21 -4.11 11.84
N VAL A 37 6.70 -2.97 11.42
CA VAL A 37 6.21 -2.74 10.06
C VAL A 37 7.13 -1.80 9.28
N GLY A 38 7.64 -2.28 8.14
CA GLY A 38 8.22 -1.45 7.10
C GLY A 38 7.12 -0.85 6.23
N LEU A 39 7.27 0.40 5.81
CA LEU A 39 6.36 1.06 4.88
C LEU A 39 7.17 1.77 3.81
N PHE A 40 6.95 1.37 2.54
CA PHE A 40 7.54 2.01 1.36
C PHE A 40 6.44 2.63 0.50
N THR A 41 6.48 3.96 0.34
CA THR A 41 5.45 4.73 -0.38
C THR A 41 6.06 5.79 -1.29
N SER A 42 5.27 6.28 -2.27
CA SER A 42 5.68 7.32 -3.21
C SER A 42 4.49 8.08 -3.79
N PRO A 43 4.69 9.35 -4.20
CA PRO A 43 5.85 10.20 -3.91
C PRO A 43 5.86 10.71 -2.47
N HIS A 44 6.93 11.37 -2.06
CA HIS A 44 6.96 12.18 -0.83
C HIS A 44 6.37 13.58 -1.09
N LEU A 45 5.95 14.26 -0.03
CA LEU A 45 5.46 15.64 -0.12
C LEU A 45 6.52 16.68 0.18
N VAL A 46 7.29 16.49 1.24
CA VAL A 46 8.26 17.46 1.75
C VAL A 46 9.65 16.88 1.85
N ASP A 47 9.76 15.67 2.43
CA ASP A 47 11.05 15.06 2.76
C ASP A 47 11.17 13.70 2.07
N PHE A 48 12.29 13.47 1.39
CA PHE A 48 12.60 12.18 0.75
C PHE A 48 12.38 10.98 1.69
N ARG A 49 12.72 11.13 2.97
CA ARG A 49 12.66 10.08 3.98
C ARG A 49 11.23 9.59 4.29
N GLU A 50 10.21 10.36 3.89
CA GLU A 50 8.81 9.93 3.97
C GLU A 50 8.55 8.61 3.23
N ARG A 51 9.37 8.32 2.20
CA ARG A 51 9.23 7.12 1.37
C ARG A 51 9.58 5.83 2.10
N ILE A 52 10.40 5.90 3.17
CA ILE A 52 10.93 4.74 3.87
C ILE A 52 10.71 4.93 5.37
N ARG A 53 9.80 4.14 5.93
CA ARG A 53 9.46 4.22 7.36
C ARG A 53 9.49 2.85 8.01
N VAL A 54 9.84 2.81 9.28
CA VAL A 54 9.68 1.64 10.15
C VAL A 54 8.92 2.07 11.39
N ASN A 55 7.78 1.43 11.66
CA ASN A 55 6.86 1.80 12.74
C ASN A 55 6.60 3.33 12.76
N GLY A 56 6.23 3.90 11.62
CA GLY A 56 5.91 5.32 11.42
C GLY A 56 7.12 6.25 11.39
N LYS A 57 8.29 5.83 11.84
CA LYS A 57 9.51 6.65 11.86
C LYS A 57 10.21 6.61 10.52
N MET A 58 10.49 7.78 9.97
CA MET A 58 11.28 7.92 8.74
C MET A 58 12.70 7.40 8.92
N VAL A 59 13.28 6.85 7.86
CA VAL A 59 14.71 6.55 7.79
C VAL A 59 15.53 7.78 8.16
N SER A 60 16.64 7.62 8.88
CA SER A 60 17.47 8.78 9.28
C SER A 60 18.25 9.36 8.11
N GLU A 61 18.53 10.67 8.16
CA GLU A 61 19.42 11.33 7.18
C GLU A 61 20.78 10.64 7.10
N LYS A 62 21.32 10.31 8.27
CA LYS A 62 22.58 9.60 8.35
C LYS A 62 22.56 8.29 7.57
N TYR A 63 21.50 7.49 7.70
CA TYR A 63 21.37 6.24 6.96
C TYR A 63 21.35 6.45 5.45
N VAL A 64 20.63 7.48 4.99
CA VAL A 64 20.56 7.83 3.55
C VAL A 64 21.94 8.21 3.03
N ILE A 65 22.68 9.04 3.77
CA ILE A 65 24.03 9.47 3.41
C ILE A 65 24.99 8.29 3.39
N ASP A 66 25.03 7.51 4.47
CA ASP A 66 25.92 6.35 4.61
C ASP A 66 25.63 5.33 3.50
N PHE A 67 24.39 5.03 3.18
CA PHE A 67 24.02 4.12 2.10
C PHE A 67 24.56 4.58 0.74
N VAL A 68 24.41 5.87 0.43
CA VAL A 68 24.89 6.43 -0.84
C VAL A 68 26.41 6.41 -0.89
N GLU A 69 27.09 6.82 0.18
CA GLU A 69 28.55 6.87 0.21
C GLU A 69 29.18 5.48 0.16
N GLU A 70 28.69 4.55 0.97
CA GLU A 70 29.21 3.17 1.04
C GLU A 70 29.04 2.42 -0.28
N HIS A 71 27.91 2.64 -0.98
CA HIS A 71 27.58 1.84 -2.17
C HIS A 71 27.74 2.59 -3.49
N ARG A 72 28.22 3.83 -3.48
CA ARG A 72 28.40 4.69 -4.66
C ARG A 72 29.17 3.99 -5.78
N SER A 73 30.33 3.40 -5.47
CA SER A 73 31.18 2.71 -6.44
C SER A 73 30.49 1.50 -7.09
N PHE A 74 29.52 0.90 -6.42
CA PHE A 74 28.73 -0.19 -6.96
C PHE A 74 27.64 0.29 -7.91
N PHE A 75 26.87 1.29 -7.52
CA PHE A 75 25.70 1.68 -8.31
C PHE A 75 26.00 2.74 -9.40
N GLU A 76 27.02 3.59 -9.26
CA GLU A 76 27.35 4.60 -10.30
C GLU A 76 27.52 3.99 -11.70
N PRO A 77 28.25 2.89 -11.90
CA PRO A 77 28.38 2.28 -13.22
C PRO A 77 27.08 1.68 -13.78
N LEU A 78 26.09 1.42 -12.92
CA LEU A 78 24.80 0.85 -13.29
C LEU A 78 23.79 1.92 -13.72
N HIS A 79 24.05 3.19 -13.41
CA HIS A 79 23.16 4.33 -13.67
C HIS A 79 21.69 4.08 -13.27
N PRO A 80 21.41 3.62 -12.02
CA PRO A 80 20.05 3.34 -11.61
C PRO A 80 19.21 4.62 -11.61
N SER A 81 17.93 4.48 -11.92
CA SER A 81 16.99 5.55 -11.70
C SER A 81 16.87 5.87 -10.20
N PHE A 82 16.38 7.08 -9.90
CA PHE A 82 16.11 7.49 -8.52
C PHE A 82 15.24 6.48 -7.78
N PHE A 83 14.20 5.94 -8.45
CA PHE A 83 13.28 5.02 -7.81
C PHE A 83 13.90 3.63 -7.58
N GLU A 84 14.71 3.13 -8.50
CA GLU A 84 15.46 1.87 -8.31
C GLU A 84 16.41 1.95 -7.12
N LEU A 85 17.16 3.05 -7.00
CA LEU A 85 18.08 3.25 -5.89
C LEU A 85 17.32 3.37 -4.56
N THR A 86 16.18 4.09 -4.56
CA THR A 86 15.35 4.25 -3.38
C THR A 86 14.73 2.91 -2.94
N THR A 87 14.29 2.08 -3.89
CA THR A 87 13.75 0.74 -3.61
C THR A 87 14.81 -0.18 -3.01
N ALA A 88 16.02 -0.17 -3.56
CA ALA A 88 17.14 -0.95 -3.03
C ALA A 88 17.49 -0.53 -1.60
N MET A 89 17.54 0.78 -1.33
CA MET A 89 17.75 1.36 0.00
C MET A 89 16.66 0.91 0.97
N ALA A 90 15.38 0.98 0.57
CA ALA A 90 14.26 0.59 1.40
C ALA A 90 14.34 -0.88 1.82
N PHE A 91 14.56 -1.79 0.87
CA PHE A 91 14.63 -3.22 1.18
C PHE A 91 15.85 -3.57 2.05
N LYS A 92 17.01 -2.93 1.81
CA LYS A 92 18.19 -3.09 2.68
C LYS A 92 17.87 -2.59 4.10
N TYR A 93 17.28 -1.41 4.22
CA TYR A 93 16.91 -0.82 5.52
C TYR A 93 15.92 -1.69 6.28
N PHE A 94 14.87 -2.20 5.63
CA PHE A 94 13.88 -3.06 6.28
C PHE A 94 14.51 -4.37 6.78
N ALA A 95 15.40 -4.97 6.01
CA ALA A 95 16.13 -6.17 6.42
C ALA A 95 17.06 -5.93 7.62
N GLU A 96 17.74 -4.79 7.67
CA GLU A 96 18.62 -4.39 8.78
C GLU A 96 17.83 -4.01 10.04
N GLN A 97 16.64 -3.45 9.83
CA GLN A 97 15.73 -3.16 10.92
C GLN A 97 14.97 -4.39 11.41
N GLU A 98 15.12 -5.55 10.78
CA GLU A 98 14.42 -6.78 11.13
C GLU A 98 12.91 -6.57 11.24
N VAL A 99 12.30 -5.98 10.18
CA VAL A 99 10.85 -5.82 10.15
C VAL A 99 10.17 -7.17 9.97
N ASP A 100 9.01 -7.37 10.62
CA ASP A 100 8.21 -8.58 10.46
C ASP A 100 7.53 -8.61 9.09
N VAL A 101 7.00 -7.45 8.69
CA VAL A 101 6.29 -7.28 7.43
C VAL A 101 6.55 -5.89 6.84
N ALA A 102 6.64 -5.79 5.52
CA ALA A 102 6.69 -4.51 4.83
C ALA A 102 5.47 -4.34 3.91
N VAL A 103 4.80 -3.19 4.01
CA VAL A 103 3.81 -2.74 3.03
C VAL A 103 4.55 -1.94 1.97
N VAL A 104 4.50 -2.42 0.73
CA VAL A 104 5.29 -1.89 -0.39
C VAL A 104 4.35 -1.36 -1.47
N GLU A 105 4.36 -0.05 -1.67
CA GLU A 105 3.62 0.62 -2.73
C GLU A 105 4.40 0.55 -4.05
N VAL A 106 3.72 0.14 -5.13
CA VAL A 106 4.23 0.19 -6.50
C VAL A 106 4.42 1.64 -6.94
N GLY A 107 5.57 1.95 -7.54
CA GLY A 107 5.83 3.28 -8.09
C GLY A 107 5.02 3.55 -9.35
N LEU A 108 5.15 2.69 -10.36
CA LEU A 108 4.48 2.85 -11.65
C LEU A 108 4.11 1.49 -12.26
N GLY A 109 2.86 1.35 -12.71
CA GLY A 109 2.40 0.12 -13.35
C GLY A 109 2.33 -1.04 -12.37
N GLY A 110 3.21 -1.99 -12.46
CA GLY A 110 3.35 -3.17 -11.61
C GLY A 110 4.33 -4.18 -12.19
N ARG A 111 4.06 -4.71 -13.38
CA ARG A 111 4.85 -5.77 -14.02
C ARG A 111 6.34 -5.46 -14.11
N LEU A 112 6.70 -4.26 -14.53
CA LEU A 112 8.08 -3.79 -14.71
C LEU A 112 8.56 -2.85 -13.59
N ASP A 113 7.74 -2.68 -12.54
CA ASP A 113 8.14 -1.85 -11.41
C ASP A 113 9.28 -2.50 -10.63
N CYS A 114 10.25 -1.72 -10.18
CA CYS A 114 11.40 -2.26 -9.46
C CYS A 114 11.05 -2.86 -8.10
N THR A 115 9.87 -2.56 -7.54
CA THR A 115 9.36 -3.25 -6.35
C THR A 115 8.90 -4.67 -6.64
N ASN A 116 8.65 -5.02 -7.91
CA ASN A 116 8.05 -6.30 -8.31
C ASN A 116 9.00 -7.50 -8.25
N ILE A 117 10.16 -7.35 -7.63
CA ILE A 117 11.09 -8.44 -7.30
C ILE A 117 10.66 -9.25 -6.06
N ILE A 118 9.68 -8.75 -5.31
CA ILE A 118 9.16 -9.41 -4.11
C ILE A 118 8.18 -10.55 -4.47
N SER A 119 8.05 -11.51 -3.54
CA SER A 119 7.00 -12.53 -3.52
C SER A 119 6.11 -12.22 -2.31
N PRO A 120 5.02 -11.45 -2.48
CA PRO A 120 4.24 -10.97 -1.36
C PRO A 120 3.33 -12.07 -0.79
N GLU A 121 2.99 -11.95 0.49
CA GLU A 121 1.94 -12.75 1.13
C GLU A 121 0.54 -12.35 0.62
N LEU A 122 0.38 -11.08 0.22
CA LEU A 122 -0.87 -10.53 -0.29
C LEU A 122 -0.56 -9.45 -1.32
N ALA A 123 -1.21 -9.52 -2.49
CA ALA A 123 -1.23 -8.45 -3.48
C ALA A 123 -2.55 -7.67 -3.41
N ILE A 124 -2.48 -6.35 -3.62
CA ILE A 124 -3.66 -5.48 -3.65
C ILE A 124 -3.55 -4.59 -4.88
N ILE A 125 -4.66 -4.47 -5.64
CA ILE A 125 -4.79 -3.52 -6.73
C ILE A 125 -6.01 -2.64 -6.42
N THR A 126 -5.77 -1.38 -6.07
CA THR A 126 -6.81 -0.51 -5.52
C THR A 126 -7.88 -0.15 -6.55
N ASN A 127 -7.47 0.37 -7.69
CA ASN A 127 -8.34 0.66 -8.83
C ASN A 127 -7.55 0.84 -10.13
N ILE A 128 -8.27 0.94 -11.24
CA ILE A 128 -7.72 1.27 -12.56
C ILE A 128 -8.43 2.52 -13.09
N SER A 129 -7.64 3.51 -13.45
CA SER A 129 -8.08 4.66 -14.23
C SER A 129 -6.97 5.11 -15.19
N PHE A 130 -7.28 5.99 -16.11
CA PHE A 130 -6.29 6.54 -17.03
C PHE A 130 -5.26 7.37 -16.28
N ASP A 131 -4.02 6.90 -16.32
CA ASP A 131 -2.85 7.57 -15.75
C ASP A 131 -1.60 7.04 -16.46
N HIS A 132 -0.59 7.90 -16.61
CA HIS A 132 0.67 7.54 -17.26
C HIS A 132 0.49 6.76 -18.57
N THR A 133 -0.49 7.17 -19.39
CA THR A 133 -0.87 6.45 -20.61
C THR A 133 0.27 6.28 -21.62
N GLN A 134 1.26 7.16 -21.59
CA GLN A 134 2.49 7.07 -22.37
C GLN A 134 3.32 5.81 -22.09
N PHE A 135 3.20 5.25 -20.87
CA PHE A 135 3.97 4.08 -20.42
C PHE A 135 3.10 2.83 -20.24
N LEU A 136 1.86 3.00 -19.76
CA LEU A 136 0.99 1.90 -19.38
C LEU A 136 -0.02 1.51 -20.47
N GLY A 137 -0.12 2.33 -21.52
CA GLY A 137 -1.06 2.12 -22.62
C GLY A 137 -2.29 3.01 -22.55
N ASP A 138 -3.06 2.99 -23.62
CA ASP A 138 -4.15 3.92 -23.94
C ASP A 138 -5.55 3.34 -23.68
N THR A 139 -5.63 2.16 -23.06
CA THR A 139 -6.89 1.52 -22.64
C THR A 139 -6.81 1.06 -21.18
N LEU A 140 -7.97 0.97 -20.51
CA LEU A 140 -8.02 0.47 -19.13
C LEU A 140 -7.54 -0.98 -19.05
N ALA A 141 -7.81 -1.81 -20.05
CA ALA A 141 -7.33 -3.19 -20.11
C ALA A 141 -5.79 -3.27 -20.16
N LYS A 142 -5.11 -2.41 -20.94
CA LYS A 142 -3.65 -2.37 -20.98
C LYS A 142 -3.07 -1.93 -19.63
N ILE A 143 -3.63 -0.88 -19.03
CA ILE A 143 -3.22 -0.40 -17.71
C ILE A 143 -3.44 -1.50 -16.65
N ALA A 144 -4.58 -2.19 -16.70
CA ALA A 144 -4.88 -3.33 -15.83
C ALA A 144 -3.86 -4.47 -16.00
N THR A 145 -3.45 -4.77 -17.25
CA THR A 145 -2.45 -5.80 -17.55
C THR A 145 -1.10 -5.49 -16.90
N GLU A 146 -0.64 -4.23 -16.98
CA GLU A 146 0.60 -3.81 -16.34
C GLU A 146 0.50 -3.92 -14.80
N LYS A 147 -0.63 -3.49 -14.23
CA LYS A 147 -0.83 -3.58 -12.77
C LYS A 147 -1.04 -5.02 -12.29
N ALA A 148 -1.71 -5.87 -13.07
CA ALA A 148 -1.87 -7.28 -12.78
C ALA A 148 -0.54 -8.06 -12.69
N GLY A 149 0.57 -7.49 -13.18
CA GLY A 149 1.91 -8.05 -13.02
C GLY A 149 2.40 -8.21 -11.57
N VAL A 150 1.70 -7.65 -10.59
CA VAL A 150 1.98 -7.88 -9.15
C VAL A 150 1.34 -9.16 -8.62
N ILE A 151 0.43 -9.78 -9.37
CA ILE A 151 -0.18 -11.07 -9.03
C ILE A 151 0.86 -12.16 -9.25
N LYS A 152 1.18 -12.90 -8.19
CA LYS A 152 2.22 -13.92 -8.16
C LYS A 152 1.62 -15.31 -7.97
N PRO A 153 2.37 -16.37 -8.30
CA PRO A 153 1.89 -17.75 -8.12
C PRO A 153 1.34 -17.99 -6.71
N GLU A 154 0.12 -18.54 -6.65
CA GLU A 154 -0.57 -18.93 -5.42
C GLU A 154 -0.79 -17.82 -4.37
N THR A 155 -0.43 -16.58 -4.71
CA THR A 155 -0.53 -15.43 -3.82
C THR A 155 -1.93 -14.83 -3.88
N PRO A 156 -2.67 -14.70 -2.77
CA PRO A 156 -3.97 -14.05 -2.74
C PRO A 156 -3.89 -12.61 -3.27
N VAL A 157 -4.91 -12.20 -4.03
CA VAL A 157 -5.01 -10.84 -4.54
C VAL A 157 -6.38 -10.23 -4.25
N ILE A 158 -6.37 -8.99 -3.76
CA ILE A 158 -7.56 -8.16 -3.56
C ILE A 158 -7.60 -7.10 -4.66
N ILE A 159 -8.68 -7.09 -5.43
CA ILE A 159 -8.99 -6.03 -6.40
C ILE A 159 -10.02 -5.10 -5.75
N GLY A 160 -9.67 -3.83 -5.54
CA GLY A 160 -10.53 -2.86 -4.90
C GLY A 160 -11.72 -2.51 -5.78
N GLU A 161 -11.44 -1.89 -6.92
CA GLU A 161 -12.45 -1.51 -7.93
C GLU A 161 -12.08 -2.08 -9.29
N TYR A 162 -13.11 -2.40 -10.06
CA TYR A 162 -12.95 -2.87 -11.45
C TYR A 162 -14.05 -2.29 -12.35
N THR A 163 -13.84 -2.38 -13.65
CA THR A 163 -14.83 -2.14 -14.70
C THR A 163 -15.06 -3.42 -15.50
N GLU A 164 -16.09 -3.44 -16.37
CA GLU A 164 -16.32 -4.57 -17.27
C GLU A 164 -15.10 -4.86 -18.17
N GLU A 165 -14.33 -3.83 -18.52
CA GLU A 165 -13.11 -3.95 -19.30
C GLU A 165 -11.92 -4.53 -18.51
N THR A 166 -11.78 -4.21 -17.24
CA THR A 166 -10.61 -4.58 -16.42
C THR A 166 -10.76 -5.90 -15.68
N ARG A 167 -12.00 -6.30 -15.32
CA ARG A 167 -12.28 -7.54 -14.58
C ARG A 167 -11.72 -8.79 -15.27
N PRO A 168 -11.95 -9.02 -16.58
CA PRO A 168 -11.44 -10.22 -17.25
C PRO A 168 -9.91 -10.30 -17.26
N VAL A 169 -9.21 -9.15 -17.24
CA VAL A 169 -7.75 -9.10 -17.17
C VAL A 169 -7.26 -9.67 -15.85
N PHE A 170 -7.87 -9.25 -14.74
CA PHE A 170 -7.50 -9.74 -13.40
C PHE A 170 -7.85 -11.21 -13.22
N GLU A 171 -9.04 -11.65 -13.65
CA GLU A 171 -9.47 -13.05 -13.58
C GLU A 171 -8.52 -13.95 -14.40
N SER A 172 -8.18 -13.55 -15.61
CA SER A 172 -7.24 -14.30 -16.47
C SER A 172 -5.86 -14.41 -15.83
N LYS A 173 -5.33 -13.31 -15.27
CA LYS A 173 -4.01 -13.33 -14.62
C LYS A 173 -4.03 -14.15 -13.34
N ALA A 174 -5.04 -14.01 -12.52
CA ALA A 174 -5.18 -14.81 -11.29
C ALA A 174 -5.28 -16.31 -11.59
N MET A 175 -6.03 -16.68 -12.63
CA MET A 175 -6.12 -18.08 -13.09
C MET A 175 -4.77 -18.61 -13.57
N GLN A 176 -4.00 -17.83 -14.34
CA GLN A 176 -2.65 -18.21 -14.79
C GLN A 176 -1.68 -18.49 -13.63
N GLU A 177 -1.83 -17.74 -12.55
CA GLU A 177 -0.96 -17.83 -11.37
C GLU A 177 -1.53 -18.76 -10.27
N ASN A 178 -2.68 -19.38 -10.47
CA ASN A 178 -3.43 -20.09 -9.42
C ASN A 178 -3.64 -19.22 -8.17
N ALA A 179 -3.77 -17.91 -8.33
CA ALA A 179 -3.90 -16.94 -7.26
C ALA A 179 -5.36 -16.83 -6.82
N PRO A 180 -5.68 -16.99 -5.53
CA PRO A 180 -7.01 -16.66 -5.02
C PRO A 180 -7.32 -15.19 -5.24
N ILE A 181 -8.43 -14.88 -5.89
CA ILE A 181 -8.82 -13.49 -6.21
C ILE A 181 -10.11 -13.10 -5.48
N THR A 182 -10.11 -11.93 -4.88
CA THR A 182 -11.28 -11.30 -4.26
C THR A 182 -11.51 -9.93 -4.87
N PHE A 183 -12.74 -9.65 -5.29
CA PHE A 183 -13.16 -8.33 -5.74
C PHE A 183 -13.88 -7.62 -4.59
N ALA A 184 -13.22 -6.63 -3.98
CA ALA A 184 -13.78 -5.90 -2.84
C ALA A 184 -15.05 -5.12 -3.20
N GLN A 185 -15.20 -4.72 -4.46
CA GLN A 185 -16.41 -4.07 -4.97
C GLN A 185 -17.64 -5.00 -4.89
N ASP A 186 -17.46 -6.30 -5.06
CA ASP A 186 -18.53 -7.32 -4.98
C ASP A 186 -18.74 -7.77 -3.54
N ASP A 187 -17.63 -7.94 -2.81
CA ASP A 187 -17.61 -8.39 -1.42
C ASP A 187 -17.58 -7.18 -0.48
N LYS A 188 -18.74 -6.59 -0.33
CA LYS A 188 -18.94 -5.35 0.45
C LYS A 188 -18.76 -5.59 1.94
N GLU A 189 -17.58 -5.25 2.47
CA GLU A 189 -17.36 -5.18 3.91
C GLU A 189 -18.03 -3.97 4.53
N ILE A 190 -18.06 -2.82 3.83
CA ILE A 190 -18.72 -1.60 4.28
C ILE A 190 -20.20 -1.67 3.90
N LEU A 191 -21.07 -1.67 4.90
CA LEU A 191 -22.52 -1.64 4.75
C LEU A 191 -23.02 -0.19 4.66
N THR A 192 -22.49 0.70 5.51
CA THR A 192 -22.75 2.14 5.48
C THR A 192 -21.50 2.93 5.80
N ALA A 193 -21.38 4.12 5.21
CA ALA A 193 -20.33 5.09 5.47
C ALA A 193 -20.99 6.45 5.78
N THR A 194 -20.82 6.95 6.99
CA THR A 194 -21.37 8.23 7.41
C THR A 194 -20.24 9.22 7.67
N PRO A 195 -20.22 10.40 7.00
CA PRO A 195 -19.22 11.42 7.28
C PRO A 195 -19.22 11.81 8.76
N ASN A 196 -18.05 11.80 9.38
CA ASN A 196 -17.89 12.22 10.76
C ASN A 196 -17.76 13.75 10.85
N THR A 197 -18.35 14.36 11.88
CA THR A 197 -18.30 15.81 12.11
C THR A 197 -16.90 16.35 12.39
N GLY A 198 -16.00 15.50 12.90
CA GLY A 198 -14.60 15.83 13.14
C GLY A 198 -13.77 15.71 11.86
N GLN A 199 -13.51 14.50 11.43
CA GLN A 199 -12.79 14.15 10.22
C GLN A 199 -13.05 12.67 9.87
N GLY A 200 -13.01 12.33 8.57
CA GLY A 200 -13.15 10.97 8.10
C GLY A 200 -14.58 10.46 8.11
N PHE A 201 -14.75 9.17 8.35
CA PHE A 201 -16.03 8.47 8.25
C PHE A 201 -16.22 7.47 9.39
N ASP A 202 -17.48 7.31 9.84
CA ASP A 202 -17.89 6.18 10.65
C ASP A 202 -18.48 5.11 9.75
N TYR A 203 -17.93 3.90 9.82
CA TYR A 203 -18.30 2.76 9.00
C TYR A 203 -19.06 1.73 9.84
N GLU A 204 -20.21 1.26 9.33
CA GLU A 204 -20.80 -0.01 9.75
C GLU A 204 -20.29 -1.09 8.81
N THR A 205 -19.70 -2.15 9.35
CA THR A 205 -19.08 -3.20 8.56
C THR A 205 -19.73 -4.56 8.80
N LYS A 206 -19.56 -5.47 7.86
CA LYS A 206 -20.11 -6.82 7.92
C LYS A 206 -19.42 -7.65 9.00
N ASP A 207 -18.10 -7.72 9.00
CA ASP A 207 -17.31 -8.64 9.83
C ASP A 207 -16.60 -7.96 11.01
N PHE A 208 -16.40 -6.62 10.97
CA PHE A 208 -15.61 -5.89 11.98
C PHE A 208 -16.43 -4.98 12.89
N GLY A 209 -17.79 -4.96 12.69
CA GLY A 209 -18.71 -4.10 13.43
C GLY A 209 -18.48 -2.62 13.11
N ARG A 210 -18.74 -1.75 14.07
CA ARG A 210 -18.57 -0.30 13.89
C ARG A 210 -17.12 0.12 14.09
N LEU A 211 -16.58 0.93 13.15
CA LEU A 211 -15.24 1.50 13.25
C LEU A 211 -15.20 2.93 12.70
N HIS A 212 -14.28 3.73 13.20
CA HIS A 212 -13.97 5.06 12.73
C HIS A 212 -12.74 5.01 11.82
N GLY A 213 -12.83 5.60 10.61
CA GLY A 213 -11.69 5.83 9.72
C GLY A 213 -11.39 7.32 9.66
N GLU A 214 -10.19 7.71 10.11
CA GLU A 214 -9.82 9.13 10.19
C GLU A 214 -9.61 9.81 8.83
N LEU A 215 -9.34 9.03 7.76
CA LEU A 215 -9.04 9.60 6.46
C LEU A 215 -10.29 10.17 5.78
N GLY A 216 -10.20 11.44 5.36
CA GLY A 216 -11.28 12.17 4.71
C GLY A 216 -11.33 12.00 3.18
N GLY A 217 -12.46 12.41 2.58
CA GLY A 217 -12.72 12.33 1.14
C GLY A 217 -13.58 11.12 0.76
N TYR A 218 -14.57 11.32 -0.10
CA TYR A 218 -15.55 10.27 -0.47
C TYR A 218 -14.92 9.02 -1.09
N TYR A 219 -13.75 9.13 -1.72
CA TYR A 219 -13.02 7.99 -2.26
C TYR A 219 -12.46 7.07 -1.17
N GLN A 220 -12.41 7.51 0.07
CA GLN A 220 -11.88 6.69 1.18
C GLN A 220 -12.82 5.54 1.56
N GLU A 221 -14.12 5.63 1.29
CA GLU A 221 -15.03 4.51 1.47
C GLU A 221 -14.56 3.28 0.67
N ARG A 222 -14.17 3.49 -0.60
CA ARG A 222 -13.69 2.42 -1.49
C ARG A 222 -12.32 1.90 -1.05
N ASN A 223 -11.42 2.80 -0.66
CA ASN A 223 -10.14 2.40 -0.11
C ASN A 223 -10.30 1.60 1.19
N ALA A 224 -11.16 2.06 2.09
CA ALA A 224 -11.48 1.38 3.34
C ALA A 224 -12.08 -0.01 3.10
N ASN A 225 -13.02 -0.14 2.16
CA ASN A 225 -13.58 -1.44 1.77
C ASN A 225 -12.48 -2.40 1.26
N THR A 226 -11.58 -1.91 0.43
CA THR A 226 -10.43 -2.68 -0.07
C THR A 226 -9.52 -3.15 1.07
N VAL A 227 -9.21 -2.26 2.01
CA VAL A 227 -8.38 -2.58 3.18
C VAL A 227 -9.07 -3.58 4.10
N LEU A 228 -10.38 -3.47 4.32
CA LEU A 228 -11.13 -4.43 5.16
C LEU A 228 -11.16 -5.83 4.53
N CYS A 229 -11.35 -5.94 3.21
CA CYS A 229 -11.21 -7.21 2.50
C CYS A 229 -9.78 -7.78 2.65
N ALA A 230 -8.75 -6.93 2.57
CA ALA A 230 -7.38 -7.33 2.81
C ALA A 230 -7.15 -7.79 4.27
N CYS A 231 -7.72 -7.10 5.26
CA CYS A 231 -7.66 -7.51 6.66
C CYS A 231 -8.29 -8.88 6.88
N ARG A 232 -9.43 -9.18 6.28
CA ARG A 232 -10.05 -10.49 6.35
C ARG A 232 -9.13 -11.58 5.79
N GLN A 233 -8.46 -11.33 4.66
CA GLN A 233 -7.46 -12.24 4.11
C GLN A 233 -6.27 -12.41 5.06
N LEU A 234 -5.74 -11.34 5.63
CA LEU A 234 -4.61 -11.39 6.58
C LEU A 234 -4.98 -12.12 7.88
N ILE A 235 -6.22 -12.04 8.34
CA ILE A 235 -6.75 -12.83 9.47
C ILE A 235 -6.78 -14.32 9.11
N SER A 236 -7.30 -14.68 7.94
CA SER A 236 -7.35 -16.09 7.50
C SER A 236 -5.97 -16.73 7.39
N MET A 237 -4.93 -15.92 7.11
CA MET A 237 -3.53 -16.33 7.06
C MET A 237 -2.84 -16.31 8.44
N GLY A 238 -3.52 -15.84 9.50
CA GLY A 238 -2.96 -15.74 10.85
C GLY A 238 -1.95 -14.62 11.07
N ILE A 239 -1.82 -13.69 10.12
CA ILE A 239 -0.94 -12.51 10.23
C ILE A 239 -1.56 -11.51 11.19
N ILE A 240 -2.85 -11.24 11.08
CA ILE A 240 -3.64 -10.47 12.05
C ILE A 240 -4.38 -11.44 12.96
N LYS A 241 -4.19 -11.33 14.27
CA LYS A 241 -4.76 -12.24 15.27
C LYS A 241 -5.90 -11.64 16.10
N ASP A 242 -6.00 -10.32 16.13
CA ASP A 242 -6.99 -9.58 16.92
C ASP A 242 -7.69 -8.53 16.06
N HIS A 243 -9.02 -8.52 16.08
CA HIS A 243 -9.84 -7.56 15.33
C HIS A 243 -9.76 -6.13 15.89
N ASP A 244 -9.40 -5.94 17.16
CA ASP A 244 -9.30 -4.61 17.76
C ASP A 244 -8.18 -3.78 17.12
N CYS A 245 -7.13 -4.41 16.59
CA CYS A 245 -6.05 -3.71 15.88
C CYS A 245 -6.57 -3.01 14.62
N ILE A 246 -7.62 -3.56 13.95
CA ILE A 246 -8.20 -2.97 12.76
C ILE A 246 -8.86 -1.63 13.11
N LYS A 247 -9.68 -1.60 14.18
CA LYS A 247 -10.33 -0.37 14.67
C LYS A 247 -9.30 0.69 15.06
N LYS A 248 -8.25 0.28 15.80
CA LYS A 248 -7.17 1.17 16.22
C LYS A 248 -6.40 1.72 15.02
N GLY A 249 -6.07 0.88 14.05
CA GLY A 249 -5.34 1.27 12.86
C GLY A 249 -6.12 2.24 11.98
N PHE A 250 -7.40 1.99 11.73
CA PHE A 250 -8.27 2.91 10.97
C PHE A 250 -8.44 4.28 11.64
N ALA A 251 -8.52 4.32 12.96
CA ALA A 251 -8.73 5.55 13.72
C ALA A 251 -7.46 6.42 13.87
N ASN A 252 -6.26 5.87 13.64
CA ASN A 252 -4.99 6.53 13.96
C ASN A 252 -3.94 6.38 12.84
N VAL A 253 -4.34 6.42 11.56
CA VAL A 253 -3.42 6.23 10.42
C VAL A 253 -2.35 7.30 10.39
N THR A 254 -2.75 8.57 10.54
CA THR A 254 -1.86 9.73 10.41
C THR A 254 -0.81 9.76 11.54
N GLU A 255 -1.24 9.59 12.79
CA GLU A 255 -0.35 9.56 13.94
C GLU A 255 0.61 8.36 13.88
N THR A 256 0.08 7.18 13.53
CA THR A 256 0.84 5.92 13.53
C THR A 256 1.87 5.85 12.40
N THR A 257 1.54 6.41 11.23
CA THR A 257 2.36 6.22 10.03
C THR A 257 2.96 7.49 9.46
N GLY A 258 2.52 8.67 9.94
CA GLY A 258 2.96 9.97 9.43
C GLY A 258 2.43 10.28 8.03
N LEU A 259 1.26 9.75 7.64
CA LEU A 259 0.60 10.09 6.38
C LEU A 259 0.26 11.57 6.34
N ARG A 260 0.54 12.21 5.20
CA ARG A 260 0.21 13.63 4.95
C ARG A 260 -0.47 13.80 3.60
N GLY A 261 -1.17 14.95 3.43
CA GLY A 261 -1.74 15.35 2.14
C GLY A 261 -2.85 14.43 1.62
N ARG A 262 -3.65 13.84 2.51
CA ARG A 262 -4.83 13.04 2.15
C ARG A 262 -6.06 13.59 2.87
N TRP A 263 -6.55 14.75 2.39
CA TRP A 263 -7.61 15.52 3.01
C TRP A 263 -7.20 16.02 4.41
N GLU A 264 -5.93 16.33 4.57
CA GLU A 264 -5.34 16.78 5.83
C GLU A 264 -5.77 18.23 6.11
N ARG A 265 -6.37 18.47 7.27
CA ARG A 265 -6.66 19.83 7.74
C ARG A 265 -5.40 20.42 8.37
N ILE A 266 -4.72 21.28 7.64
CA ILE A 266 -3.47 21.94 8.11
C ILE A 266 -3.73 23.24 8.88
N GLN A 267 -4.94 23.80 8.77
CA GLN A 267 -5.35 25.00 9.49
C GLN A 267 -6.86 25.00 9.70
N THR A 268 -7.30 25.50 10.85
CA THR A 268 -8.73 25.55 11.22
C THR A 268 -9.40 26.89 10.94
N SER A 269 -8.65 27.99 10.95
CA SER A 269 -9.19 29.33 10.69
C SER A 269 -8.19 30.20 9.91
N PRO A 270 -8.45 30.50 8.61
CA PRO A 270 -9.44 29.83 7.79
C PRO A 270 -9.18 28.33 7.67
N THR A 271 -10.20 27.53 7.32
CA THR A 271 -9.98 26.09 7.08
C THR A 271 -9.13 25.90 5.82
N VAL A 272 -7.98 25.25 5.98
CA VAL A 272 -7.09 24.87 4.88
C VAL A 272 -6.94 23.34 4.89
N ILE A 273 -7.24 22.72 3.75
CA ILE A 273 -7.17 21.27 3.53
C ILE A 273 -6.15 21.02 2.42
N CYS A 274 -5.25 20.06 2.64
CA CYS A 274 -4.25 19.58 1.68
C CYS A 274 -4.63 18.20 1.12
#